data_62acbfd9f7d4a4b6a9be0816e3a83617
#
_entry.id   62acbfd9f7d4a4b6a9be0816e3a83617
#
_cell.length_a   1.000
_cell.length_b   1.000
_cell.length_c   1.000
_cell.angle_alpha   90.00
_cell.angle_beta   90.00
_cell.angle_gamma   90.00
#
_symmetry.space_group_name_H-M   'P 1'
#
loop_
_entity.id
_entity.type
_entity.pdbx_description
1 polymer ?
#
loop_
_entity_poly.entity_id
_entity_poly.type
_entity_poly.pdbx_seq_one_letter_code
_entity_poly.pdbx_strand_id
1 'polypeptide(L)'
;MKSFLKSCTALTVALSFSGQALAQVKEIGEGEGQVNIVAWAGYIERGETDKNFDWVTKFEEATGCKVNVKTANTSDEMVALMNEGGFDLVTASGDASLRLIAGKRVQPINIDLIKSWGTIDDRLKDAPWHTVDGVHYGVPYMWGPNVLMYNTNVFKEAPKSWSVVFEETNLPDGKSNKGRVQAYDGPIHVADAALYLMARKPELGIKSPYELNEDQYKAALDLLRTQRTLVGRYWHDAFIQIDDFKNEGVVASGSWPFQVNLLKGDKQPVASVFPEEGVTGWADTTMMHVDAANPNCSYMWMEHSLSSNLQSDLGVWFGANPSVPAACTDGRGMMTKETCTTNGFDNFEQVKFWTTPTSKCASQNDQCVPYYRWVSDYIGVIGGR
;
A
#
# COMPACT_ATOMS: atom_id res chain seq x y z
N MET A 1 82.31 0.50 21.91
CA MET A 1 81.05 1.25 21.73
C MET A 1 79.98 0.30 21.17
N LYS A 2 79.04 -0.19 22.01
CA LYS A 2 78.03 -1.17 21.67
C LYS A 2 76.74 -0.43 21.43
N SER A 3 76.20 -0.47 20.19
CA SER A 3 74.93 0.07 19.77
C SER A 3 73.78 -0.89 20.11
N PHE A 4 72.83 -0.46 20.93
CA PHE A 4 71.57 -1.19 21.23
C PHE A 4 70.51 -0.76 20.28
N LEU A 5 70.10 -1.62 19.31
CA LEU A 5 68.87 -1.48 18.55
C LEU A 5 67.67 -1.92 19.44
N LYS A 6 66.78 -1.01 19.72
CA LYS A 6 65.48 -1.32 20.32
C LYS A 6 64.48 -1.65 19.18
N SER A 7 64.05 -2.91 19.10
CA SER A 7 62.91 -3.32 18.27
C SER A 7 61.61 -2.88 18.93
N CYS A 8 60.85 -1.99 18.27
CA CYS A 8 59.44 -1.70 18.63
C CYS A 8 58.55 -2.65 17.85
N THR A 9 57.95 -3.63 18.51
CA THR A 9 56.91 -4.48 17.94
C THR A 9 55.57 -3.74 18.03
N ALA A 10 55.06 -3.27 16.91
CA ALA A 10 53.74 -2.71 16.81
C ALA A 10 52.70 -3.83 16.84
N LEU A 11 51.90 -3.90 17.88
CA LEU A 11 50.75 -4.80 18.02
C LEU A 11 49.56 -4.21 17.26
N THR A 12 49.30 -4.72 16.09
CA THR A 12 48.11 -4.34 15.30
C THR A 12 46.90 -5.11 15.84
N VAL A 13 46.06 -4.46 16.63
CA VAL A 13 44.76 -5.00 17.05
C VAL A 13 43.79 -4.85 15.86
N ALA A 14 43.54 -5.93 15.17
CA ALA A 14 42.46 -6.02 14.17
C ALA A 14 41.13 -6.08 14.96
N LEU A 15 40.41 -4.97 15.01
CA LEU A 15 39.00 -4.95 15.40
C LEU A 15 38.19 -5.61 14.32
N SER A 16 37.87 -6.88 14.53
CA SER A 16 36.84 -7.60 13.71
C SER A 16 35.48 -7.02 14.11
N PHE A 17 34.95 -6.13 13.29
CA PHE A 17 33.50 -5.83 13.28
C PHE A 17 32.80 -7.09 12.75
N SER A 18 32.47 -8.02 13.65
CA SER A 18 31.45 -9.02 13.37
C SER A 18 30.11 -8.27 13.32
N GLY A 19 29.63 -7.96 12.11
CA GLY A 19 28.25 -7.61 11.91
C GLY A 19 27.42 -8.77 12.45
N GLN A 20 26.74 -8.57 13.56
CA GLN A 20 25.72 -9.51 14.03
C GLN A 20 24.61 -9.47 12.99
N ALA A 21 24.58 -10.46 12.09
CA ALA A 21 23.35 -10.82 11.43
C ALA A 21 22.38 -11.17 12.57
N LEU A 22 21.33 -10.37 12.75
CA LEU A 22 20.28 -10.69 13.71
C LEU A 22 19.80 -12.11 13.38
N ALA A 23 19.93 -13.02 14.32
CA ALA A 23 19.54 -14.40 14.09
C ALA A 23 18.02 -14.41 13.91
N GLN A 24 17.57 -14.80 12.73
CA GLN A 24 16.15 -15.00 12.44
C GLN A 24 15.51 -15.87 13.54
N VAL A 25 14.35 -15.47 14.06
CA VAL A 25 13.60 -16.22 15.07
C VAL A 25 13.39 -17.64 14.56
N LYS A 26 13.76 -18.63 15.38
CA LYS A 26 13.65 -20.06 15.03
C LYS A 26 12.40 -20.73 15.60
N GLU A 27 11.89 -20.20 16.69
CA GLU A 27 10.65 -20.64 17.37
C GLU A 27 10.00 -19.43 18.03
N ILE A 28 8.68 -19.43 18.12
CA ILE A 28 7.93 -18.39 18.81
C ILE A 28 7.95 -18.73 20.31
N GLY A 29 8.55 -17.82 21.11
CA GLY A 29 8.58 -17.91 22.57
C GLY A 29 7.37 -17.23 23.22
N GLU A 30 7.53 -16.90 24.51
CA GLU A 30 6.55 -16.03 25.18
C GLU A 30 6.54 -14.64 24.55
N GLY A 31 5.35 -14.02 24.49
CA GLY A 31 5.21 -12.66 23.95
C GLY A 31 5.88 -11.62 24.86
N GLU A 32 6.41 -10.59 24.29
CA GLU A 32 7.09 -9.48 24.98
C GLU A 32 6.10 -8.51 25.66
N GLY A 33 4.79 -8.78 25.57
CA GLY A 33 3.72 -8.02 26.20
C GLY A 33 3.18 -6.88 25.35
N GLN A 34 3.77 -6.58 24.20
CA GLN A 34 3.26 -5.59 23.26
C GLN A 34 3.77 -5.82 21.84
N VAL A 35 3.10 -5.18 20.87
CA VAL A 35 3.57 -5.02 19.48
C VAL A 35 3.22 -3.62 18.99
N ASN A 36 4.20 -2.93 18.39
CA ASN A 36 4.04 -1.56 17.87
C ASN A 36 3.98 -1.60 16.35
N ILE A 37 2.84 -1.20 15.78
CA ILE A 37 2.52 -1.39 14.37
C ILE A 37 2.29 -0.05 13.67
N VAL A 38 2.99 0.20 12.57
CA VAL A 38 2.65 1.26 11.61
C VAL A 38 1.63 0.71 10.65
N ALA A 39 0.46 1.34 10.54
CA ALA A 39 -0.64 0.86 9.71
C ALA A 39 -1.42 1.99 9.03
N TRP A 40 -2.12 1.65 7.96
CA TRP A 40 -3.11 2.53 7.35
C TRP A 40 -4.28 2.79 8.31
N ALA A 41 -4.94 3.95 8.14
CA ALA A 41 -6.19 4.23 8.85
C ALA A 41 -7.24 3.14 8.55
N GLY A 42 -7.88 2.61 9.60
CA GLY A 42 -8.88 1.55 9.46
C GLY A 42 -8.34 0.13 9.31
N TYR A 43 -7.01 -0.09 9.33
CA TYR A 43 -6.44 -1.44 9.18
C TYR A 43 -6.38 -2.24 10.47
N ILE A 44 -6.41 -1.58 11.62
CA ILE A 44 -6.29 -2.23 12.92
C ILE A 44 -7.35 -1.63 13.84
N GLU A 45 -8.48 -2.31 13.97
CA GLU A 45 -9.65 -1.82 14.70
C GLU A 45 -9.87 -2.62 15.99
N ARG A 46 -10.25 -1.87 17.05
CA ARG A 46 -10.64 -2.43 18.35
C ARG A 46 -12.06 -2.01 18.78
N GLY A 47 -12.94 -1.80 17.82
CA GLY A 47 -14.33 -1.42 18.06
C GLY A 47 -14.53 0.03 18.52
N GLU A 48 -13.54 0.91 18.35
CA GLU A 48 -13.63 2.32 18.71
C GLU A 48 -14.45 3.12 17.71
N THR A 49 -14.28 2.82 16.42
CA THR A 49 -15.03 3.47 15.34
C THR A 49 -16.41 2.84 15.16
N ASP A 50 -16.47 1.50 15.13
CA ASP A 50 -17.70 0.71 15.11
C ASP A 50 -17.49 -0.56 15.93
N LYS A 51 -18.36 -0.79 16.93
CA LYS A 51 -18.27 -1.91 17.86
C LYS A 51 -18.38 -3.29 17.22
N ASN A 52 -18.86 -3.36 15.98
CA ASN A 52 -18.92 -4.62 15.23
C ASN A 52 -17.55 -5.03 14.66
N PHE A 53 -16.58 -4.12 14.62
CA PHE A 53 -15.26 -4.34 14.04
C PHE A 53 -14.18 -4.29 15.11
N ASP A 54 -13.88 -5.44 15.69
CA ASP A 54 -12.84 -5.61 16.71
C ASP A 54 -12.11 -6.95 16.50
N TRP A 55 -10.92 -6.89 15.98
CA TRP A 55 -10.03 -8.05 15.87
C TRP A 55 -8.78 -7.91 16.73
N VAL A 56 -8.64 -6.81 17.46
CA VAL A 56 -7.50 -6.56 18.34
C VAL A 56 -7.74 -7.15 19.73
N THR A 57 -8.89 -6.92 20.35
CA THR A 57 -9.16 -7.33 21.75
C THR A 57 -8.94 -8.83 21.94
N LYS A 58 -9.45 -9.66 21.05
CA LYS A 58 -9.27 -11.12 21.12
C LYS A 58 -7.81 -11.55 21.00
N PHE A 59 -7.02 -10.85 20.19
CA PHE A 59 -5.59 -11.10 20.08
C PHE A 59 -4.86 -10.76 21.39
N GLU A 60 -5.14 -9.59 21.97
CA GLU A 60 -4.56 -9.17 23.24
C GLU A 60 -4.90 -10.11 24.39
N GLU A 61 -6.17 -10.56 24.49
CA GLU A 61 -6.62 -11.52 25.49
C GLU A 61 -5.95 -12.91 25.34
N ALA A 62 -5.76 -13.36 24.10
CA ALA A 62 -5.19 -14.67 23.83
C ALA A 62 -3.67 -14.73 24.00
N THR A 63 -2.96 -13.62 23.75
CA THR A 63 -1.48 -13.60 23.68
C THR A 63 -0.83 -12.79 24.78
N GLY A 64 -1.56 -11.89 25.42
CA GLY A 64 -0.98 -10.88 26.34
C GLY A 64 -0.18 -9.77 25.60
N CYS A 65 -0.15 -9.78 24.28
CA CYS A 65 0.55 -8.79 23.47
C CYS A 65 -0.36 -7.59 23.18
N LYS A 66 -0.15 -6.47 23.89
CA LYS A 66 -0.88 -5.22 23.64
C LYS A 66 -0.53 -4.64 22.26
N VAL A 67 -1.53 -4.30 21.46
CA VAL A 67 -1.35 -3.72 20.14
C VAL A 67 -1.35 -2.19 20.24
N ASN A 68 -0.24 -1.57 19.88
CA ASN A 68 -0.09 -0.13 19.77
C ASN A 68 0.00 0.25 18.28
N VAL A 69 -0.87 1.14 17.83
CA VAL A 69 -0.96 1.53 16.40
C VAL A 69 -0.47 2.95 16.20
N LYS A 70 0.41 3.14 15.24
CA LYS A 70 0.73 4.44 14.66
C LYS A 70 0.17 4.48 13.24
N THR A 71 -0.85 5.29 13.03
CA THR A 71 -1.42 5.50 11.69
C THR A 71 -0.48 6.31 10.82
N ALA A 72 -0.30 5.86 9.58
CA ALA A 72 0.35 6.59 8.49
C ALA A 72 -0.63 6.73 7.31
N ASN A 73 -0.56 7.84 6.60
CA ASN A 73 -1.50 8.19 5.54
C ASN A 73 -0.94 7.95 4.13
N THR A 74 0.39 7.77 4.02
CA THR A 74 1.08 7.52 2.75
C THR A 74 2.17 6.47 2.90
N SER A 75 2.52 5.81 1.79
CA SER A 75 3.68 4.92 1.71
C SER A 75 4.99 5.63 2.10
N ASP A 76 5.13 6.91 1.74
CA ASP A 76 6.33 7.70 2.09
C ASP A 76 6.41 7.96 3.59
N GLU A 77 5.29 8.23 4.25
CA GLU A 77 5.22 8.36 5.72
C GLU A 77 5.57 7.04 6.41
N MET A 78 5.08 5.90 5.91
CA MET A 78 5.46 4.58 6.44
C MET A 78 6.96 4.33 6.35
N VAL A 79 7.57 4.63 5.21
CA VAL A 79 9.02 4.50 5.03
C VAL A 79 9.78 5.42 5.97
N ALA A 80 9.32 6.66 6.19
CA ALA A 80 9.93 7.60 7.11
C ALA A 80 9.87 7.08 8.56
N LEU A 81 8.69 6.65 9.03
CA LEU A 81 8.51 6.09 10.38
C LEU A 81 9.38 4.84 10.61
N MET A 82 9.47 3.94 9.62
CA MET A 82 10.33 2.76 9.72
C MET A 82 11.83 3.12 9.67
N ASN A 83 12.21 4.25 9.07
CA ASN A 83 13.59 4.76 9.14
C ASN A 83 13.90 5.37 10.51
N GLU A 84 12.94 6.01 11.18
CA GLU A 84 13.06 6.53 12.53
C GLU A 84 13.19 5.40 13.57
N GLY A 85 12.52 4.26 13.31
CA GLY A 85 12.51 3.09 14.18
C GLY A 85 11.54 3.21 15.35
N GLY A 86 11.63 2.26 16.29
CA GLY A 86 10.73 2.21 17.46
C GLY A 86 9.41 1.48 17.19
N PHE A 87 9.25 0.91 16.01
CA PHE A 87 8.12 0.07 15.61
C PHE A 87 8.60 -1.35 15.35
N ASP A 88 7.72 -2.33 15.57
CA ASP A 88 7.98 -3.74 15.32
C ASP A 88 7.52 -4.16 13.94
N LEU A 89 6.34 -3.69 13.53
CA LEU A 89 5.67 -4.05 12.28
C LEU A 89 5.25 -2.82 11.47
N VAL A 90 5.12 -3.03 10.17
CA VAL A 90 4.46 -2.11 9.24
C VAL A 90 3.57 -2.88 8.28
N THR A 91 2.40 -2.35 7.94
CA THR A 91 1.54 -2.85 6.86
C THR A 91 1.78 -1.99 5.62
N ALA A 92 2.65 -2.43 4.72
CA ALA A 92 3.17 -1.62 3.62
C ALA A 92 2.69 -2.12 2.25
N SER A 93 2.27 -1.20 1.39
CA SER A 93 2.01 -1.49 -0.03
C SER A 93 3.31 -1.69 -0.81
N GLY A 94 3.21 -2.29 -2.01
CA GLY A 94 4.38 -2.72 -2.78
C GLY A 94 5.37 -1.62 -3.16
N ASP A 95 4.94 -0.38 -3.27
CA ASP A 95 5.81 0.78 -3.49
C ASP A 95 6.63 1.17 -2.25
N ALA A 96 6.16 0.85 -1.03
CA ALA A 96 6.90 1.05 0.21
C ALA A 96 7.73 -0.19 0.57
N SER A 97 7.16 -1.40 0.45
CA SER A 97 7.81 -2.64 0.89
C SER A 97 9.15 -2.87 0.20
N LEU A 98 9.25 -2.67 -1.11
CA LEU A 98 10.52 -2.81 -1.84
C LEU A 98 11.58 -1.78 -1.40
N ARG A 99 11.16 -0.56 -1.03
CA ARG A 99 12.09 0.46 -0.48
C ARG A 99 12.59 0.07 0.91
N LEU A 100 11.73 -0.48 1.75
CA LEU A 100 12.08 -0.96 3.08
C LEU A 100 13.05 -2.14 3.02
N ILE A 101 12.84 -3.07 2.06
CA ILE A 101 13.76 -4.19 1.81
C ILE A 101 15.12 -3.67 1.33
N ALA A 102 15.14 -2.83 0.28
CA ALA A 102 16.36 -2.26 -0.28
C ALA A 102 17.12 -1.40 0.75
N GLY A 103 16.39 -0.65 1.58
CA GLY A 103 16.92 0.15 2.68
C GLY A 103 17.34 -0.64 3.91
N LYS A 104 17.15 -1.97 3.93
CA LYS A 104 17.43 -2.87 5.06
C LYS A 104 16.75 -2.40 6.36
N ARG A 105 15.51 -1.93 6.25
CA ARG A 105 14.68 -1.52 7.38
C ARG A 105 13.78 -2.64 7.88
N VAL A 106 13.59 -3.66 7.07
CA VAL A 106 12.84 -4.87 7.42
C VAL A 106 13.73 -6.09 7.27
N GLN A 107 13.42 -7.13 8.04
CA GLN A 107 14.16 -8.37 8.08
C GLN A 107 13.38 -9.50 7.35
N PRO A 108 14.08 -10.55 6.90
CA PRO A 108 13.44 -11.76 6.40
C PRO A 108 12.49 -12.38 7.43
N ILE A 109 11.37 -12.91 6.96
CA ILE A 109 10.39 -13.63 7.78
C ILE A 109 10.65 -15.13 7.67
N ASN A 110 10.65 -15.82 8.81
CA ASN A 110 10.64 -17.28 8.85
C ASN A 110 9.20 -17.77 8.66
N ILE A 111 8.85 -18.13 7.42
CA ILE A 111 7.49 -18.56 7.07
C ILE A 111 7.10 -19.89 7.74
N ASP A 112 8.06 -20.72 8.17
CA ASP A 112 7.79 -21.98 8.89
C ASP A 112 7.14 -21.73 10.28
N LEU A 113 7.29 -20.51 10.81
CA LEU A 113 6.65 -20.08 12.05
C LEU A 113 5.21 -19.60 11.85
N ILE A 114 4.78 -19.37 10.62
CA ILE A 114 3.43 -18.93 10.26
C ILE A 114 2.61 -20.16 9.87
N LYS A 115 1.89 -20.75 10.83
CA LYS A 115 1.13 -21.99 10.64
C LYS A 115 0.06 -21.85 9.55
N SER A 116 -0.51 -20.65 9.44
CA SER A 116 -1.53 -20.31 8.44
C SER A 116 -0.96 -19.91 7.08
N TRP A 117 0.37 -19.99 6.87
CA TRP A 117 0.99 -19.63 5.57
C TRP A 117 0.35 -20.36 4.38
N GLY A 118 0.00 -21.64 4.57
CA GLY A 118 -0.66 -22.46 3.55
C GLY A 118 -2.06 -21.97 3.14
N THR A 119 -2.73 -21.12 3.93
CA THR A 119 -4.07 -20.61 3.63
C THR A 119 -4.08 -19.35 2.79
N ILE A 120 -2.91 -18.73 2.60
CA ILE A 120 -2.76 -17.52 1.77
C ILE A 120 -3.01 -17.88 0.31
N ASP A 121 -3.64 -16.97 -0.42
CA ASP A 121 -3.83 -17.05 -1.88
C ASP A 121 -2.47 -17.23 -2.58
N ASP A 122 -2.37 -18.24 -3.44
CA ASP A 122 -1.12 -18.56 -4.14
C ASP A 122 -0.60 -17.40 -5.01
N ARG A 123 -1.50 -16.50 -5.46
CA ARG A 123 -1.12 -15.29 -6.20
C ARG A 123 -0.34 -14.28 -5.36
N LEU A 124 -0.42 -14.37 -4.02
CA LEU A 124 0.18 -13.44 -3.07
C LEU A 124 1.39 -14.01 -2.33
N LYS A 125 1.51 -15.35 -2.18
CA LYS A 125 2.56 -16.00 -1.36
C LYS A 125 3.97 -15.55 -1.74
N ASP A 126 4.27 -15.53 -3.04
CA ASP A 126 5.59 -15.23 -3.59
C ASP A 126 5.60 -13.92 -4.40
N ALA A 127 4.69 -13.02 -4.06
CA ALA A 127 4.53 -11.77 -4.79
C ALA A 127 5.81 -10.91 -4.77
N PRO A 128 6.20 -10.31 -5.91
CA PRO A 128 7.52 -9.67 -6.08
C PRO A 128 7.72 -8.41 -5.23
N TRP A 129 6.66 -7.86 -4.65
CA TRP A 129 6.77 -6.68 -3.78
C TRP A 129 7.17 -7.01 -2.33
N HIS A 130 7.18 -8.30 -1.94
CA HIS A 130 7.65 -8.71 -0.62
C HIS A 130 8.55 -9.96 -0.65
N THR A 131 8.74 -10.58 -1.82
CA THR A 131 9.66 -11.71 -2.01
C THR A 131 10.77 -11.28 -2.96
N VAL A 132 12.00 -11.20 -2.47
CA VAL A 132 13.16 -10.75 -3.22
C VAL A 132 14.23 -11.85 -3.16
N ASP A 133 14.73 -12.29 -4.32
CA ASP A 133 15.72 -13.37 -4.44
C ASP A 133 15.29 -14.66 -3.71
N GLY A 134 13.99 -14.96 -3.72
CA GLY A 134 13.40 -16.13 -3.06
C GLY A 134 13.31 -16.02 -1.52
N VAL A 135 13.56 -14.83 -0.97
CA VAL A 135 13.46 -14.54 0.46
C VAL A 135 12.19 -13.76 0.75
N HIS A 136 11.37 -14.25 1.68
CA HIS A 136 10.15 -13.57 2.12
C HIS A 136 10.46 -12.52 3.19
N TYR A 137 9.96 -11.30 3.01
CA TYR A 137 10.14 -10.18 3.94
C TYR A 137 8.86 -9.77 4.66
N GLY A 138 7.75 -10.48 4.41
CA GLY A 138 6.49 -10.17 5.07
C GLY A 138 5.40 -11.17 4.76
N VAL A 139 4.26 -10.98 5.44
CA VAL A 139 3.06 -11.78 5.34
C VAL A 139 2.00 -10.96 4.61
N PRO A 140 1.42 -11.44 3.49
CA PRO A 140 0.31 -10.77 2.82
C PRO A 140 -0.84 -10.46 3.78
N TYR A 141 -1.31 -9.22 3.77
CA TYR A 141 -2.34 -8.76 4.69
C TYR A 141 -3.70 -8.61 3.99
N MET A 142 -3.82 -7.64 3.10
CA MET A 142 -5.01 -7.40 2.28
C MET A 142 -4.57 -6.82 0.93
N TRP A 143 -5.47 -6.82 -0.05
CA TRP A 143 -5.25 -6.15 -1.33
C TRP A 143 -6.53 -5.52 -1.86
N GLY A 144 -6.41 -4.55 -2.74
CA GLY A 144 -7.56 -3.91 -3.34
C GLY A 144 -7.22 -3.02 -4.51
N PRO A 145 -8.23 -2.69 -5.33
CA PRO A 145 -8.11 -1.76 -6.43
C PRO A 145 -8.21 -0.31 -5.98
N ASN A 146 -7.60 0.60 -6.72
CA ASN A 146 -7.93 2.01 -6.69
C ASN A 146 -9.12 2.24 -7.63
N VAL A 147 -10.27 2.61 -7.08
CA VAL A 147 -11.51 2.73 -7.85
C VAL A 147 -11.79 4.17 -8.28
N LEU A 148 -12.50 4.35 -9.38
CA LEU A 148 -13.10 5.65 -9.70
C LEU A 148 -14.39 5.81 -8.90
N MET A 149 -14.35 6.60 -7.82
CA MET A 149 -15.52 6.99 -7.04
C MET A 149 -16.20 8.18 -7.70
N TYR A 150 -17.54 8.17 -7.74
CA TYR A 150 -18.33 9.22 -8.36
C TYR A 150 -19.65 9.48 -7.63
N ASN A 151 -20.17 10.70 -7.76
CA ASN A 151 -21.44 11.12 -7.18
C ASN A 151 -22.59 10.74 -8.11
N THR A 152 -23.52 9.89 -7.63
CA THR A 152 -24.67 9.36 -8.41
C THR A 152 -25.75 10.40 -8.67
N ASN A 153 -25.73 11.57 -8.03
CA ASN A 153 -26.62 12.68 -8.39
C ASN A 153 -26.14 13.38 -9.67
N VAL A 154 -24.82 13.37 -9.93
CA VAL A 154 -24.25 13.95 -11.15
C VAL A 154 -24.16 12.90 -12.26
N PHE A 155 -23.65 11.72 -11.96
CA PHE A 155 -23.52 10.63 -12.93
C PHE A 155 -24.66 9.63 -12.72
N LYS A 156 -25.67 9.69 -13.61
CA LYS A 156 -26.77 8.71 -13.58
C LYS A 156 -26.36 7.35 -14.13
N GLU A 157 -25.39 7.34 -15.03
CA GLU A 157 -24.68 6.16 -15.49
C GLU A 157 -23.23 6.24 -14.99
N ALA A 158 -22.63 5.10 -14.66
CA ALA A 158 -21.24 5.05 -14.20
C ALA A 158 -20.29 5.62 -15.28
N PRO A 159 -19.34 6.49 -14.92
CA PRO A 159 -18.32 6.95 -15.85
C PRO A 159 -17.47 5.78 -16.33
N LYS A 160 -17.22 5.68 -17.64
CA LYS A 160 -16.50 4.56 -18.24
C LYS A 160 -14.99 4.72 -18.24
N SER A 161 -14.51 5.92 -17.99
CA SER A 161 -13.11 6.29 -18.21
C SER A 161 -12.58 7.18 -17.10
N TRP A 162 -11.30 7.05 -16.81
CA TRP A 162 -10.53 7.98 -15.97
C TRP A 162 -10.44 9.40 -16.56
N SER A 163 -10.87 9.61 -17.82
CA SER A 163 -10.88 10.94 -18.45
C SER A 163 -11.59 11.99 -17.61
N VAL A 164 -12.62 11.60 -16.83
CA VAL A 164 -13.37 12.51 -15.95
C VAL A 164 -12.52 13.21 -14.89
N VAL A 165 -11.36 12.64 -14.55
CA VAL A 165 -10.41 13.19 -13.57
C VAL A 165 -9.09 13.62 -14.20
N PHE A 166 -8.79 13.21 -15.45
CA PHE A 166 -7.54 13.59 -16.14
C PHE A 166 -7.70 14.65 -17.21
N GLU A 167 -8.90 14.80 -17.79
CA GLU A 167 -9.14 15.73 -18.91
C GLU A 167 -10.24 16.74 -18.56
N GLU A 168 -10.13 17.96 -19.09
CA GLU A 168 -11.20 18.95 -18.94
C GLU A 168 -12.41 18.51 -19.74
N THR A 169 -13.55 18.36 -19.06
CA THR A 169 -14.79 17.92 -19.69
C THR A 169 -16.02 18.50 -19.00
N ASN A 170 -17.13 18.58 -19.73
CA ASN A 170 -18.42 18.83 -19.14
C ASN A 170 -19.00 17.51 -18.59
N LEU A 171 -19.42 17.56 -17.34
CA LEU A 171 -20.06 16.43 -16.67
C LEU A 171 -21.53 16.27 -17.10
N PRO A 172 -22.20 15.14 -16.79
CA PRO A 172 -23.61 14.91 -17.17
C PRO A 172 -24.59 15.97 -16.66
N ASP A 173 -24.24 16.72 -15.62
CA ASP A 173 -25.05 17.86 -15.12
C ASP A 173 -24.82 19.16 -15.92
N GLY A 174 -24.07 19.13 -17.00
CA GLY A 174 -23.76 20.25 -17.88
C GLY A 174 -22.68 21.19 -17.35
N LYS A 175 -22.09 20.93 -16.19
CA LYS A 175 -21.04 21.76 -15.59
C LYS A 175 -19.65 21.18 -15.88
N SER A 176 -18.62 22.04 -15.91
CA SER A 176 -17.23 21.59 -16.00
C SER A 176 -16.84 20.76 -14.79
N ASN A 177 -15.92 19.79 -14.99
CA ASN A 177 -15.29 19.03 -13.91
C ASN A 177 -14.26 19.87 -13.12
N LYS A 178 -13.87 21.02 -13.61
CA LYS A 178 -12.85 21.89 -12.99
C LYS A 178 -13.26 22.32 -11.57
N GLY A 179 -12.37 22.05 -10.60
CA GLY A 179 -12.59 22.30 -9.17
C GLY A 179 -13.53 21.30 -8.51
N ARG A 180 -14.04 20.30 -9.25
CA ARG A 180 -15.01 19.32 -8.75
C ARG A 180 -14.47 17.89 -8.75
N VAL A 181 -13.21 17.71 -9.09
CA VAL A 181 -12.52 16.42 -9.09
C VAL A 181 -11.33 16.46 -8.13
N GLN A 182 -10.96 15.29 -7.65
CA GLN A 182 -9.81 15.07 -6.79
C GLN A 182 -8.92 13.96 -7.32
N ALA A 183 -7.70 13.90 -6.82
CA ALA A 183 -6.75 12.82 -7.06
C ALA A 183 -5.94 12.55 -5.79
N TYR A 184 -5.36 11.35 -5.71
CA TYR A 184 -4.48 10.96 -4.61
C TYR A 184 -3.21 11.81 -4.60
N ASP A 185 -2.82 12.28 -3.42
CA ASP A 185 -1.59 13.05 -3.19
C ASP A 185 -0.44 12.11 -2.83
N GLY A 186 0.22 11.61 -3.85
CA GLY A 186 1.40 10.78 -3.68
C GLY A 186 2.14 10.60 -5.01
N PRO A 187 3.48 10.53 -5.02
CA PRO A 187 4.26 10.37 -6.24
C PRO A 187 3.88 9.14 -7.07
N ILE A 188 3.33 8.11 -6.43
CA ILE A 188 2.85 6.90 -7.09
C ILE A 188 1.67 7.18 -8.04
N HIS A 189 0.98 8.32 -7.89
CA HIS A 189 -0.09 8.77 -8.80
C HIS A 189 0.39 8.99 -10.24
N VAL A 190 1.69 9.11 -10.47
CA VAL A 190 2.27 9.08 -11.82
C VAL A 190 1.94 7.77 -12.53
N ALA A 191 1.84 6.65 -11.80
CA ALA A 191 1.44 5.37 -12.37
C ALA A 191 -0.02 5.36 -12.83
N ASP A 192 -0.93 6.08 -12.15
CA ASP A 192 -2.33 6.20 -12.59
C ASP A 192 -2.41 6.97 -13.92
N ALA A 193 -1.63 8.04 -14.05
CA ALA A 193 -1.51 8.77 -15.31
C ALA A 193 -0.92 7.89 -16.42
N ALA A 194 0.11 7.10 -16.11
CA ALA A 194 0.72 6.18 -17.06
C ALA A 194 -0.24 5.07 -17.49
N LEU A 195 -1.04 4.51 -16.55
CA LEU A 195 -2.07 3.53 -16.85
C LEU A 195 -3.14 4.10 -17.81
N TYR A 196 -3.59 5.32 -17.55
CA TYR A 196 -4.50 6.02 -18.45
C TYR A 196 -3.90 6.18 -19.86
N LEU A 197 -2.63 6.60 -19.95
CA LEU A 197 -1.93 6.76 -21.22
C LEU A 197 -1.69 5.43 -21.94
N MET A 198 -1.48 4.31 -21.23
CA MET A 198 -1.36 2.99 -21.84
C MET A 198 -2.57 2.66 -22.73
N ALA A 199 -3.76 3.02 -22.28
CA ALA A 199 -5.01 2.77 -23.03
C ALA A 199 -5.31 3.83 -24.06
N ARG A 200 -5.03 5.12 -23.77
CA ARG A 200 -5.43 6.25 -24.60
C ARG A 200 -4.39 6.71 -25.61
N LYS A 201 -3.12 6.37 -25.40
CA LYS A 201 -1.97 6.68 -26.27
C LYS A 201 -1.07 5.46 -26.45
N PRO A 202 -1.59 4.37 -27.10
CA PRO A 202 -0.83 3.13 -27.27
C PRO A 202 0.48 3.30 -28.05
N GLU A 203 0.61 4.38 -28.84
CA GLU A 203 1.84 4.76 -29.54
C GLU A 203 3.01 5.07 -28.60
N LEU A 204 2.76 5.39 -27.32
CA LEU A 204 3.81 5.55 -26.32
C LEU A 204 4.49 4.23 -25.95
N GLY A 205 3.84 3.09 -26.23
CA GLY A 205 4.41 1.76 -25.99
C GLY A 205 4.64 1.42 -24.52
N ILE A 206 3.91 2.06 -23.58
CA ILE A 206 4.00 1.77 -22.13
C ILE A 206 3.57 0.32 -21.89
N LYS A 207 4.40 -0.49 -21.23
CA LYS A 207 4.13 -1.90 -20.91
C LYS A 207 3.71 -2.10 -19.46
N SER A 208 4.27 -1.29 -18.55
CA SER A 208 3.96 -1.26 -17.13
C SER A 208 3.86 0.19 -16.68
N PRO A 209 2.86 0.55 -15.88
CA PRO A 209 2.74 1.92 -15.39
C PRO A 209 3.87 2.32 -14.40
N TYR A 210 4.66 1.34 -13.93
CA TYR A 210 5.77 1.54 -13.00
C TYR A 210 7.15 1.50 -13.67
N GLU A 211 7.22 1.12 -14.94
CA GLU A 211 8.46 0.99 -15.72
C GLU A 211 8.42 1.95 -16.91
N LEU A 212 8.68 3.22 -16.66
CA LEU A 212 8.59 4.30 -17.64
C LEU A 212 9.98 4.79 -18.05
N ASN A 213 10.26 4.85 -19.36
CA ASN A 213 11.40 5.59 -19.86
C ASN A 213 11.14 7.11 -19.78
N GLU A 214 12.14 7.94 -20.11
CA GLU A 214 12.05 9.40 -19.97
C GLU A 214 10.88 10.01 -20.77
N ASP A 215 10.61 9.54 -21.99
CA ASP A 215 9.54 10.09 -22.84
C ASP A 215 8.15 9.70 -22.29
N GLN A 216 7.98 8.46 -21.87
CA GLN A 216 6.75 7.94 -21.25
C GLN A 216 6.49 8.65 -19.92
N TYR A 217 7.52 8.79 -19.10
CA TYR A 217 7.47 9.49 -17.82
C TYR A 217 7.09 10.95 -17.99
N LYS A 218 7.75 11.64 -18.95
CA LYS A 218 7.41 13.03 -19.28
C LYS A 218 5.95 13.16 -19.72
N ALA A 219 5.45 12.24 -20.56
CA ALA A 219 4.04 12.24 -20.98
C ALA A 219 3.08 12.09 -19.79
N ALA A 220 3.41 11.22 -18.81
CA ALA A 220 2.63 11.07 -17.59
C ALA A 220 2.62 12.35 -16.75
N LEU A 221 3.78 13.00 -16.56
CA LEU A 221 3.87 14.29 -15.85
C LEU A 221 3.10 15.41 -16.55
N ASP A 222 3.14 15.48 -17.89
CA ASP A 222 2.41 16.49 -18.66
C ASP A 222 0.89 16.28 -18.50
N LEU A 223 0.42 15.03 -18.43
CA LEU A 223 -0.98 14.72 -18.10
C LEU A 223 -1.33 15.17 -16.68
N LEU A 224 -0.47 14.93 -15.71
CA LEU A 224 -0.69 15.36 -14.32
C LEU A 224 -0.68 16.90 -14.20
N ARG A 225 0.14 17.63 -14.97
CA ARG A 225 0.08 19.08 -15.05
C ARG A 225 -1.27 19.58 -15.58
N THR A 226 -1.82 18.88 -16.57
CA THR A 226 -3.18 19.16 -17.07
C THR A 226 -4.20 18.89 -15.96
N GLN A 227 -4.15 17.72 -15.33
CA GLN A 227 -5.03 17.34 -14.22
C GLN A 227 -4.96 18.37 -13.08
N ARG A 228 -3.77 18.91 -12.75
CA ARG A 228 -3.58 19.92 -11.70
C ARG A 228 -4.49 21.14 -11.87
N THR A 229 -4.81 21.49 -13.12
CA THR A 229 -5.71 22.62 -13.42
C THR A 229 -7.18 22.31 -13.14
N LEU A 230 -7.53 21.03 -13.01
CA LEU A 230 -8.89 20.51 -12.80
C LEU A 230 -9.16 20.18 -11.34
N VAL A 231 -8.14 19.70 -10.63
CA VAL A 231 -8.23 19.23 -9.25
C VAL A 231 -8.45 20.40 -8.30
N GLY A 232 -9.53 20.31 -7.50
CA GLY A 232 -9.80 21.27 -6.43
C GLY A 232 -8.84 21.10 -5.25
N ARG A 233 -8.64 19.85 -4.84
CA ARG A 233 -7.70 19.45 -3.79
C ARG A 233 -7.14 18.07 -4.13
N TYR A 234 -5.87 17.83 -3.81
CA TYR A 234 -5.32 16.48 -3.70
C TYR A 234 -5.58 15.95 -2.30
N TRP A 235 -5.83 14.64 -2.17
CA TRP A 235 -6.07 14.00 -0.89
C TRP A 235 -5.01 12.93 -0.59
N HIS A 236 -4.56 12.86 0.64
CA HIS A 236 -3.72 11.79 1.19
C HIS A 236 -4.33 11.18 2.46
N ASP A 237 -5.28 11.88 3.07
CA ASP A 237 -6.05 11.41 4.21
C ASP A 237 -7.46 11.02 3.72
N ALA A 238 -7.83 9.75 3.99
CA ALA A 238 -9.11 9.19 3.55
C ALA A 238 -10.31 9.94 4.14
N PHE A 239 -10.22 10.42 5.39
CA PHE A 239 -11.31 11.14 6.03
C PHE A 239 -11.47 12.54 5.46
N ILE A 240 -10.40 13.20 5.05
CA ILE A 240 -10.47 14.48 4.31
C ILE A 240 -11.21 14.28 2.99
N GLN A 241 -10.92 13.21 2.23
CA GLN A 241 -11.64 12.93 0.99
C GLN A 241 -13.13 12.66 1.25
N ILE A 242 -13.47 11.92 2.31
CA ILE A 242 -14.85 11.67 2.73
C ILE A 242 -15.57 12.99 3.00
N ASP A 243 -14.95 13.91 3.74
CA ASP A 243 -15.51 15.21 4.03
C ASP A 243 -15.71 16.07 2.78
N ASP A 244 -14.73 16.07 1.88
CA ASP A 244 -14.80 16.82 0.63
C ASP A 244 -15.95 16.35 -0.28
N PHE A 245 -16.24 15.04 -0.33
CA PHE A 245 -17.39 14.50 -1.06
C PHE A 245 -18.71 14.90 -0.42
N LYS A 246 -18.76 15.06 0.91
CA LYS A 246 -19.96 15.50 1.63
C LYS A 246 -20.20 16.99 1.49
N ASN A 247 -19.15 17.81 1.57
CA ASN A 247 -19.29 19.23 1.90
C ASN A 247 -18.67 20.18 0.85
N GLU A 248 -17.69 19.74 0.05
CA GLU A 248 -16.92 20.62 -0.86
C GLU A 248 -17.32 20.47 -2.34
N GLY A 249 -18.37 19.69 -2.62
CA GLY A 249 -18.90 19.54 -3.97
C GLY A 249 -18.04 18.70 -4.93
N VAL A 250 -17.16 17.86 -4.39
CA VAL A 250 -16.41 16.89 -5.18
C VAL A 250 -17.36 15.84 -5.76
N VAL A 251 -17.18 15.50 -7.02
CA VAL A 251 -18.09 14.60 -7.74
C VAL A 251 -17.41 13.40 -8.38
N ALA A 252 -16.08 13.41 -8.52
CA ALA A 252 -15.33 12.24 -8.98
C ALA A 252 -13.88 12.28 -8.46
N SER A 253 -13.32 11.13 -8.14
CA SER A 253 -11.94 10.97 -7.67
C SER A 253 -11.46 9.54 -7.80
N GLY A 254 -10.16 9.34 -7.98
CA GLY A 254 -9.51 8.10 -7.57
C GLY A 254 -9.65 7.94 -6.06
N SER A 255 -10.02 6.74 -5.60
CA SER A 255 -10.35 6.48 -4.20
C SER A 255 -10.06 5.04 -3.82
N TRP A 256 -9.93 4.77 -2.53
CA TRP A 256 -9.98 3.40 -2.04
C TRP A 256 -11.44 2.98 -1.79
N PRO A 257 -11.77 1.69 -1.84
CA PRO A 257 -13.11 1.21 -1.51
C PRO A 257 -13.56 1.59 -0.09
N PHE A 258 -12.63 1.79 0.84
CA PHE A 258 -12.88 2.26 2.21
C PHE A 258 -13.73 3.53 2.26
N GLN A 259 -13.33 4.59 1.54
CA GLN A 259 -14.09 5.85 1.51
C GLN A 259 -15.46 5.65 0.87
N VAL A 260 -15.54 4.83 -0.17
CA VAL A 260 -16.81 4.49 -0.84
C VAL A 260 -17.78 3.84 0.15
N ASN A 261 -17.28 2.88 0.96
CA ASN A 261 -18.09 2.15 1.93
C ASN A 261 -18.58 3.07 3.05
N LEU A 262 -17.71 3.90 3.62
CA LEU A 262 -18.10 4.85 4.67
C LEU A 262 -19.13 5.87 4.17
N LEU A 263 -18.91 6.42 2.97
CA LEU A 263 -19.87 7.36 2.37
C LEU A 263 -21.22 6.70 2.08
N LYS A 264 -21.24 5.45 1.60
CA LYS A 264 -22.49 4.69 1.42
C LYS A 264 -23.18 4.39 2.75
N GLY A 265 -22.41 4.03 3.79
CA GLY A 265 -22.94 3.84 5.15
C GLY A 265 -23.62 5.11 5.67
N ASP A 266 -23.07 6.27 5.37
CA ASP A 266 -23.63 7.59 5.68
C ASP A 266 -24.73 8.04 4.69
N LYS A 267 -25.21 7.13 3.82
CA LYS A 267 -26.25 7.38 2.83
C LYS A 267 -25.91 8.50 1.83
N GLN A 268 -24.63 8.74 1.60
CA GLN A 268 -24.21 9.69 0.57
C GLN A 268 -24.42 9.09 -0.84
N PRO A 269 -24.73 9.93 -1.84
CA PRO A 269 -25.02 9.49 -3.19
C PRO A 269 -23.73 9.19 -3.96
N VAL A 270 -22.99 8.15 -3.55
CA VAL A 270 -21.75 7.74 -4.20
C VAL A 270 -21.80 6.29 -4.70
N ALA A 271 -21.05 6.02 -5.73
CA ALA A 271 -20.73 4.69 -6.22
C ALA A 271 -19.30 4.65 -6.75
N SER A 272 -18.80 3.48 -7.06
CA SER A 272 -17.49 3.30 -7.68
C SER A 272 -17.56 2.37 -8.89
N VAL A 273 -16.57 2.47 -9.75
CA VAL A 273 -16.46 1.66 -10.97
C VAL A 273 -14.99 1.40 -11.30
N PHE A 274 -14.73 0.30 -12.01
CA PHE A 274 -13.49 0.06 -12.74
C PHE A 274 -13.61 0.66 -14.14
N PRO A 275 -12.84 1.72 -14.46
CA PRO A 275 -12.83 2.27 -15.82
C PRO A 275 -12.25 1.30 -16.85
N GLU A 276 -12.56 1.55 -18.13
CA GLU A 276 -12.12 0.70 -19.25
C GLU A 276 -10.59 0.60 -19.38
N GLU A 277 -9.85 1.60 -18.91
CA GLU A 277 -8.39 1.61 -18.90
C GLU A 277 -7.77 0.68 -17.84
N GLY A 278 -8.61 0.11 -16.98
CA GLY A 278 -8.18 -0.66 -15.82
C GLY A 278 -7.91 0.21 -14.60
N VAL A 279 -7.33 -0.40 -13.57
CA VAL A 279 -7.05 0.24 -12.28
C VAL A 279 -5.64 -0.10 -11.81
N THR A 280 -5.00 0.83 -11.10
CA THR A 280 -3.93 0.50 -10.20
C THR A 280 -4.50 -0.10 -8.91
N GLY A 281 -3.67 -0.67 -8.08
CA GLY A 281 -4.12 -1.23 -6.82
C GLY A 281 -2.97 -1.41 -5.85
N TRP A 282 -3.31 -1.75 -4.65
CA TRP A 282 -2.38 -1.99 -3.56
C TRP A 282 -2.51 -3.44 -3.07
N ALA A 283 -1.40 -3.99 -2.65
CA ALA A 283 -1.33 -5.28 -1.97
C ALA A 283 -0.39 -5.10 -0.79
N ASP A 284 -0.98 -5.11 0.40
CA ASP A 284 -0.28 -4.76 1.61
C ASP A 284 0.28 -5.98 2.31
N THR A 285 1.44 -5.80 2.87
CA THR A 285 2.23 -6.84 3.49
C THR A 285 2.63 -6.41 4.89
N THR A 286 2.38 -7.24 5.90
CA THR A 286 2.90 -7.04 7.24
C THR A 286 4.36 -7.45 7.27
N MET A 287 5.25 -6.49 7.51
CA MET A 287 6.71 -6.65 7.50
C MET A 287 7.29 -6.33 8.88
N MET A 288 8.33 -7.07 9.28
CA MET A 288 8.99 -6.87 10.59
C MET A 288 10.20 -5.97 10.44
N HIS A 289 10.29 -4.95 11.31
CA HIS A 289 11.46 -4.07 11.37
C HIS A 289 12.74 -4.87 11.71
N VAL A 290 13.87 -4.46 11.14
CA VAL A 290 15.16 -5.13 11.37
C VAL A 290 15.54 -5.17 12.86
N ASP A 291 15.20 -4.12 13.61
CA ASP A 291 15.46 -3.98 15.05
C ASP A 291 14.17 -4.13 15.89
N ALA A 292 13.19 -4.95 15.45
CA ALA A 292 11.95 -5.18 16.18
C ALA A 292 12.25 -5.63 17.63
N ALA A 293 11.72 -4.88 18.60
CA ALA A 293 11.92 -5.18 20.01
C ALA A 293 11.01 -6.32 20.51
N ASN A 294 9.92 -6.59 19.78
CA ASN A 294 8.87 -7.52 20.17
C ASN A 294 8.63 -8.60 19.08
N PRO A 295 9.63 -9.40 18.70
CA PRO A 295 9.54 -10.32 17.57
C PRO A 295 8.55 -11.47 17.81
N ASN A 296 8.37 -11.98 19.03
CA ASN A 296 7.39 -13.04 19.30
C ASN A 296 5.96 -12.50 19.13
N CYS A 297 5.63 -11.36 19.74
CA CYS A 297 4.34 -10.70 19.55
C CYS A 297 4.10 -10.35 18.07
N SER A 298 5.15 -10.00 17.32
CA SER A 298 5.08 -9.72 15.89
C SER A 298 4.67 -10.97 15.08
N TYR A 299 5.29 -12.12 15.33
CA TYR A 299 4.89 -13.37 14.68
C TYR A 299 3.49 -13.81 15.08
N MET A 300 3.11 -13.64 16.36
CA MET A 300 1.75 -13.93 16.82
C MET A 300 0.72 -13.04 16.11
N TRP A 301 1.03 -11.75 15.88
CA TRP A 301 0.18 -10.85 15.12
C TRP A 301 0.07 -11.25 13.64
N MET A 302 1.20 -11.58 13.01
CA MET A 302 1.21 -12.08 11.63
C MET A 302 0.33 -13.32 11.45
N GLU A 303 0.44 -14.29 12.37
CA GLU A 303 -0.41 -15.50 12.38
C GLU A 303 -1.88 -15.12 12.59
N HIS A 304 -2.19 -14.27 13.59
CA HIS A 304 -3.55 -13.82 13.88
C HIS A 304 -4.18 -13.10 12.67
N SER A 305 -3.41 -12.29 11.96
CA SER A 305 -3.88 -11.53 10.80
C SER A 305 -4.33 -12.40 9.62
N LEU A 306 -3.91 -13.66 9.58
CA LEU A 306 -4.33 -14.66 8.58
C LEU A 306 -5.59 -15.42 8.95
N SER A 307 -6.23 -15.13 10.10
CA SER A 307 -7.50 -15.80 10.42
C SER A 307 -8.60 -15.37 9.44
N SER A 308 -9.37 -16.33 8.92
CA SER A 308 -10.45 -16.02 7.96
C SER A 308 -11.50 -15.07 8.54
N ASN A 309 -11.73 -15.09 9.86
CA ASN A 309 -12.65 -14.17 10.52
C ASN A 309 -12.14 -12.72 10.46
N LEU A 310 -10.88 -12.49 10.87
CA LEU A 310 -10.26 -11.16 10.79
C LEU A 310 -10.26 -10.66 9.34
N GLN A 311 -9.82 -11.49 8.40
CA GLN A 311 -9.78 -11.17 6.98
C GLN A 311 -11.17 -10.83 6.42
N SER A 312 -12.20 -11.53 6.90
CA SER A 312 -13.60 -11.26 6.54
C SER A 312 -14.08 -9.91 7.08
N ASP A 313 -13.85 -9.64 8.37
CA ASP A 313 -14.31 -8.42 9.02
C ASP A 313 -13.58 -7.19 8.45
N LEU A 314 -12.26 -7.29 8.29
CA LEU A 314 -11.44 -6.26 7.68
C LEU A 314 -11.83 -6.03 6.20
N GLY A 315 -12.09 -7.10 5.44
CA GLY A 315 -12.49 -6.99 4.04
C GLY A 315 -13.81 -6.25 3.86
N VAL A 316 -14.80 -6.47 4.73
CA VAL A 316 -16.08 -5.73 4.71
C VAL A 316 -15.88 -4.28 5.15
N TRP A 317 -15.15 -4.09 6.25
CA TRP A 317 -14.87 -2.77 6.80
C TRP A 317 -14.13 -1.87 5.81
N PHE A 318 -13.04 -2.38 5.26
CA PHE A 318 -12.16 -1.62 4.36
C PHE A 318 -12.62 -1.65 2.89
N GLY A 319 -13.48 -2.59 2.50
CA GLY A 319 -13.81 -2.84 1.09
C GLY A 319 -12.66 -3.51 0.34
N ALA A 320 -11.81 -4.23 1.05
CA ALA A 320 -10.63 -4.89 0.52
C ALA A 320 -10.89 -6.35 0.17
N ASN A 321 -9.97 -6.97 -0.54
CA ASN A 321 -9.96 -8.38 -0.81
C ASN A 321 -9.04 -9.09 0.20
N PRO A 322 -9.47 -10.24 0.74
CA PRO A 322 -8.66 -10.97 1.70
C PRO A 322 -7.45 -11.63 1.04
N SER A 323 -6.34 -11.71 1.76
CA SER A 323 -5.23 -12.56 1.38
C SER A 323 -5.49 -14.04 1.65
N VAL A 324 -6.50 -14.35 2.46
CA VAL A 324 -6.97 -15.72 2.76
C VAL A 324 -8.34 -15.95 2.10
N PRO A 325 -8.41 -16.68 0.97
CA PRO A 325 -9.65 -16.86 0.20
C PRO A 325 -10.81 -17.48 0.99
N ALA A 326 -10.52 -18.26 2.03
CA ALA A 326 -11.52 -18.83 2.92
C ALA A 326 -12.41 -17.76 3.59
N ALA A 327 -11.91 -16.52 3.78
CA ALA A 327 -12.69 -15.41 4.30
C ALA A 327 -13.92 -15.08 3.43
N CYS A 328 -13.89 -15.40 2.14
CA CYS A 328 -15.03 -15.23 1.23
C CYS A 328 -16.10 -16.32 1.35
N THR A 329 -15.81 -17.46 2.00
CA THR A 329 -16.66 -18.66 1.94
C THR A 329 -16.95 -19.31 3.29
N ASP A 330 -16.16 -19.03 4.34
CA ASP A 330 -16.29 -19.67 5.65
C ASP A 330 -17.60 -19.36 6.39
N GLY A 331 -18.30 -18.30 5.99
CA GLY A 331 -19.62 -17.90 6.52
C GLY A 331 -19.63 -17.48 7.99
N ARG A 332 -18.46 -17.26 8.59
CA ARG A 332 -18.32 -16.83 10.00
C ARG A 332 -18.14 -15.34 10.17
N GLY A 333 -17.66 -14.67 9.12
CA GLY A 333 -17.52 -13.24 9.07
C GLY A 333 -18.63 -12.59 8.26
N MET A 334 -18.57 -11.27 8.12
CA MET A 334 -19.54 -10.50 7.38
C MET A 334 -19.32 -10.57 5.85
N MET A 335 -18.16 -11.03 5.40
CA MET A 335 -17.80 -11.14 3.99
C MET A 335 -18.45 -12.37 3.37
N THR A 336 -18.98 -12.20 2.16
CA THR A 336 -19.58 -13.27 1.36
C THR A 336 -18.82 -13.38 0.04
N LYS A 337 -19.06 -14.48 -0.69
CA LYS A 337 -18.54 -14.64 -2.06
C LYS A 337 -18.95 -13.47 -2.96
N GLU A 338 -20.20 -13.00 -2.83
CA GLU A 338 -20.70 -11.85 -3.59
C GLU A 338 -19.95 -10.56 -3.24
N THR A 339 -19.65 -10.33 -1.95
CA THR A 339 -18.84 -9.19 -1.51
C THR A 339 -17.43 -9.26 -2.09
N CYS A 340 -16.78 -10.42 -2.05
CA CYS A 340 -15.46 -10.61 -2.64
C CYS A 340 -15.46 -10.32 -4.15
N THR A 341 -16.43 -10.86 -4.89
CA THR A 341 -16.58 -10.58 -6.32
C THR A 341 -16.79 -9.08 -6.57
N THR A 342 -17.63 -8.42 -5.75
CA THR A 342 -17.89 -6.97 -5.86
C THR A 342 -16.64 -6.13 -5.57
N ASN A 343 -15.79 -6.57 -4.63
CA ASN A 343 -14.52 -5.93 -4.32
C ASN A 343 -13.42 -6.20 -5.37
N GLY A 344 -13.71 -7.03 -6.39
CA GLY A 344 -12.80 -7.32 -7.49
C GLY A 344 -11.88 -8.52 -7.26
N PHE A 345 -12.19 -9.42 -6.33
CA PHE A 345 -11.37 -10.61 -6.05
C PHE A 345 -11.09 -11.45 -7.30
N ASP A 346 -12.10 -11.58 -8.16
CA ASP A 346 -12.01 -12.33 -9.42
C ASP A 346 -11.25 -11.57 -10.52
N ASN A 347 -10.96 -10.28 -10.30
CA ASN A 347 -10.32 -9.39 -11.28
C ASN A 347 -8.84 -9.11 -10.96
N PHE A 348 -8.20 -9.94 -10.16
CA PHE A 348 -6.81 -9.77 -9.70
C PHE A 348 -5.85 -9.40 -10.84
N GLU A 349 -5.92 -10.10 -11.97
CA GLU A 349 -5.04 -9.90 -13.12
C GLU A 349 -5.23 -8.54 -13.82
N GLN A 350 -6.37 -7.89 -13.59
CA GLN A 350 -6.67 -6.57 -14.17
C GLN A 350 -6.12 -5.42 -13.32
N VAL A 351 -5.72 -5.70 -12.08
CA VAL A 351 -5.15 -4.72 -11.17
C VAL A 351 -3.65 -4.59 -11.42
N LYS A 352 -3.17 -3.37 -11.62
CA LYS A 352 -1.73 -3.07 -11.68
C LYS A 352 -1.26 -2.68 -10.29
N PHE A 353 -0.74 -3.67 -9.54
CA PHE A 353 -0.33 -3.45 -8.15
C PHE A 353 0.86 -2.50 -8.04
N TRP A 354 0.81 -1.64 -7.04
CA TRP A 354 1.87 -0.70 -6.73
C TRP A 354 3.20 -1.41 -6.51
N THR A 355 4.21 -0.95 -7.20
CA THR A 355 5.61 -1.36 -7.03
C THR A 355 6.51 -0.14 -7.09
N THR A 356 7.67 -0.21 -6.45
CA THR A 356 8.64 0.89 -6.51
C THR A 356 9.27 0.99 -7.89
N PRO A 357 9.11 2.10 -8.63
CA PRO A 357 9.85 2.34 -9.85
C PRO A 357 11.36 2.35 -9.62
N THR A 358 12.09 1.55 -10.38
CA THR A 358 13.55 1.45 -10.31
C THR A 358 14.18 1.81 -11.64
N SER A 359 15.47 2.16 -11.65
CA SER A 359 16.19 2.41 -12.90
C SER A 359 16.43 1.12 -13.71
N LYS A 360 16.42 -0.04 -13.03
CA LYS A 360 16.55 -1.37 -13.66
C LYS A 360 15.16 -1.93 -13.89
N CYS A 361 14.79 -2.09 -15.15
CA CYS A 361 13.46 -2.53 -15.54
C CYS A 361 13.53 -3.35 -16.86
N ALA A 362 12.96 -4.52 -16.85
CA ALA A 362 13.02 -5.43 -17.99
C ALA A 362 12.28 -4.88 -19.22
N SER A 363 11.22 -4.13 -19.03
CA SER A 363 10.39 -3.61 -20.13
C SER A 363 11.06 -2.49 -20.93
N GLN A 364 12.12 -1.84 -20.41
CA GLN A 364 12.78 -0.66 -21.00
C GLN A 364 14.31 -0.82 -21.11
N ASN A 365 14.83 -2.05 -21.13
CA ASN A 365 16.28 -2.32 -21.20
C ASN A 365 17.08 -1.53 -20.13
N ASP A 366 16.61 -1.55 -18.89
CA ASP A 366 17.21 -0.85 -17.73
C ASP A 366 17.34 0.67 -17.89
N GLN A 367 16.40 1.30 -18.58
CA GLN A 367 16.35 2.77 -18.79
C GLN A 367 15.08 3.40 -18.20
N CYS A 368 14.61 2.90 -17.07
CA CYS A 368 13.45 3.46 -16.40
C CYS A 368 13.80 4.62 -15.47
N VAL A 369 12.83 5.51 -15.30
CA VAL A 369 12.94 6.64 -14.37
C VAL A 369 12.68 6.14 -12.95
N PRO A 370 13.65 6.24 -12.02
CA PRO A 370 13.52 5.71 -10.67
C PRO A 370 12.66 6.58 -9.77
N TYR A 371 12.11 5.98 -8.70
CA TYR A 371 11.11 6.60 -7.82
C TYR A 371 11.54 7.93 -7.20
N TYR A 372 12.82 8.13 -6.89
CA TYR A 372 13.27 9.41 -6.34
C TYR A 372 13.02 10.60 -7.31
N ARG A 373 13.05 10.35 -8.63
CA ARG A 373 12.65 11.33 -9.65
C ARG A 373 11.14 11.58 -9.59
N TRP A 374 10.34 10.52 -9.41
CA TRP A 374 8.90 10.65 -9.26
C TRP A 374 8.55 11.54 -8.07
N VAL A 375 9.19 11.33 -6.92
CA VAL A 375 9.00 12.17 -5.72
C VAL A 375 9.33 13.63 -6.02
N SER A 376 10.52 13.89 -6.58
CA SER A 376 10.98 15.26 -6.86
C SER A 376 10.07 16.01 -7.86
N ASP A 377 9.74 15.35 -8.98
CA ASP A 377 9.02 15.99 -10.08
C ASP A 377 7.51 16.10 -9.77
N TYR A 378 6.93 15.14 -9.02
CA TYR A 378 5.55 15.19 -8.54
C TYR A 378 5.30 16.39 -7.62
N ILE A 379 6.23 16.67 -6.70
CA ILE A 379 6.16 17.88 -5.84
C ILE A 379 6.09 19.14 -6.71
N GLY A 380 6.84 19.19 -7.80
CA GLY A 380 6.77 20.27 -8.77
C GLY A 380 5.39 20.39 -9.42
N VAL A 381 4.78 19.28 -9.81
CA VAL A 381 3.44 19.25 -10.43
C VAL A 381 2.37 19.76 -9.47
N ILE A 382 2.28 19.20 -8.25
CA ILE A 382 1.25 19.63 -7.29
C ILE A 382 1.44 21.06 -6.81
N GLY A 383 2.68 21.54 -6.77
CA GLY A 383 3.03 22.93 -6.49
C GLY A 383 2.80 23.89 -7.66
N GLY A 384 2.32 23.40 -8.82
CA GLY A 384 2.02 24.22 -9.99
C GLY A 384 3.25 24.68 -10.78
N ARG A 385 4.32 23.88 -10.79
CA ARG A 385 5.59 24.16 -11.50
C ARG A 385 5.80 23.27 -12.72
#